data_97aeb6fbb432d53a05af47e7516bafe3
#
_entry.id   97aeb6fbb432d53a05af47e7516bafe3
#
_cell.length_a   1.000
_cell.length_b   1.000
_cell.length_c   1.000
_cell.angle_alpha   90.00
_cell.angle_beta   90.00
_cell.angle_gamma   90.00
#
_symmetry.space_group_name_H-M   'P 1'
#
loop_
_entity.id
_entity.type
_entity.pdbx_description
1 polymer ?
#
loop_
_entity_poly.entity_id
_entity_poly.type
_entity_poly.pdbx_seq_one_letter_code
_entity_poly.pdbx_strand_id
1 'polypeptide(L)'
;YGSMLSGYPSVKQFCDSTAIMIDANELFPAESISLEGIKTFEDYGIDESLLCGIAILKEAQNPIANAFDSVVAETEETLPEVESVLYEDEIGLVGWIKSERILVGSRTLMEKYSVEVPNMEYEEKYTSQGRQVTYLSRAGRLVAMFVTRYTPDAQLKAEMQRAETNGISFLIRTTDYNVTNDLVAKLYDLFYRSIKVLPTGLGNVLREAEDTVEETSRSYLITNG
;
A
#
# COMPACT_ATOMS: atom_id res chain seq x y z
N TYR A 1 -2.19 20.98 -17.01
CA TYR A 1 -2.59 19.64 -16.62
C TYR A 1 -2.96 18.86 -17.89
N GLY A 2 -2.31 18.02 -18.53
CA GLY A 2 -2.45 17.35 -19.82
C GLY A 2 -3.69 16.48 -20.07
N SER A 3 -4.80 16.70 -19.36
CA SER A 3 -6.02 15.93 -19.55
C SER A 3 -6.91 16.52 -20.64
N MET A 4 -7.52 15.67 -21.46
CA MET A 4 -8.44 16.08 -22.53
C MET A 4 -9.78 15.36 -22.35
N LEU A 5 -10.89 16.13 -22.35
CA LEU A 5 -12.23 15.59 -22.35
C LEU A 5 -12.78 15.62 -23.78
N SER A 6 -13.22 14.47 -24.28
CA SER A 6 -13.80 14.35 -25.62
C SER A 6 -15.33 14.42 -25.58
N GLY A 7 -15.87 15.51 -26.08
CA GLY A 7 -17.30 15.70 -26.26
C GLY A 7 -18.03 16.19 -25.01
N TYR A 8 -19.19 16.84 -25.24
CA TYR A 8 -20.06 17.39 -24.19
C TYR A 8 -20.56 16.35 -23.16
N PRO A 9 -20.92 15.11 -23.57
CA PRO A 9 -21.35 14.12 -22.59
C PRO A 9 -20.27 13.79 -21.55
N SER A 10 -18.99 13.67 -21.95
CA SER A 10 -17.88 13.43 -21.02
C SER A 10 -17.66 14.61 -20.06
N VAL A 11 -17.77 15.84 -20.57
CA VAL A 11 -17.68 17.04 -19.74
C VAL A 11 -18.80 17.06 -18.69
N LYS A 12 -20.04 16.76 -19.10
CA LYS A 12 -21.18 16.71 -18.19
C LYS A 12 -20.99 15.62 -17.13
N GLN A 13 -20.61 14.42 -17.55
CA GLN A 13 -20.38 13.29 -16.64
C GLN A 13 -19.27 13.59 -15.63
N PHE A 14 -18.19 14.25 -16.07
CA PHE A 14 -17.14 14.70 -15.19
C PHE A 14 -17.64 15.74 -14.16
N CYS A 15 -18.43 16.73 -14.59
CA CYS A 15 -18.99 17.74 -13.70
C CYS A 15 -20.00 17.18 -12.70
N ASP A 16 -20.71 16.10 -13.06
CA ASP A 16 -21.69 15.44 -12.20
C ASP A 16 -21.06 14.39 -11.26
N SER A 17 -19.75 14.12 -11.39
CA SER A 17 -19.04 13.16 -10.55
C SER A 17 -18.95 13.63 -9.10
N THR A 18 -19.22 12.72 -8.16
CA THR A 18 -19.15 12.96 -6.72
C THR A 18 -18.00 12.17 -6.06
N ALA A 19 -17.33 11.32 -6.82
CA ALA A 19 -16.20 10.55 -6.36
C ALA A 19 -15.13 10.39 -7.46
N ILE A 20 -13.89 10.30 -7.04
CA ILE A 20 -12.72 10.00 -7.89
C ILE A 20 -12.08 8.73 -7.36
N MET A 21 -11.77 7.79 -8.25
CA MET A 21 -10.97 6.61 -7.93
C MET A 21 -9.51 6.88 -8.27
N ILE A 22 -8.63 6.57 -7.31
CA ILE A 22 -7.19 6.83 -7.37
C ILE A 22 -6.46 5.55 -6.98
N ASP A 23 -5.42 5.18 -7.72
CA ASP A 23 -4.50 4.15 -7.28
C ASP A 23 -3.56 4.70 -6.19
N ALA A 24 -3.30 3.89 -5.16
CA ALA A 24 -2.42 4.31 -4.07
C ALA A 24 -1.01 4.66 -4.54
N ASN A 25 -0.55 4.10 -5.66
CA ASN A 25 0.74 4.43 -6.27
C ASN A 25 0.81 5.88 -6.80
N GLU A 26 -0.34 6.50 -7.07
CA GLU A 26 -0.40 7.92 -7.42
C GLU A 26 -0.34 8.81 -6.19
N LEU A 27 -0.87 8.33 -5.05
CA LEU A 27 -0.77 9.02 -3.76
C LEU A 27 0.63 8.88 -3.16
N PHE A 28 1.17 7.68 -3.24
CA PHE A 28 2.45 7.30 -2.67
C PHE A 28 3.29 6.56 -3.72
N PRO A 29 3.88 7.27 -4.69
CA PRO A 29 4.82 6.66 -5.62
C PRO A 29 6.03 6.09 -4.87
N ALA A 30 6.75 5.17 -5.48
CA ALA A 30 7.82 4.40 -4.83
C ALA A 30 8.86 5.27 -4.10
N GLU A 31 9.22 6.40 -4.69
CA GLU A 31 10.17 7.37 -4.13
C GLU A 31 9.63 8.15 -2.91
N SER A 32 8.32 8.10 -2.68
CA SER A 32 7.68 8.72 -1.51
C SER A 32 7.65 7.82 -0.28
N ILE A 33 8.01 6.54 -0.45
CA ILE A 33 8.06 5.54 0.61
C ILE A 33 9.53 5.29 0.96
N SER A 34 9.93 5.59 2.18
CA SER A 34 11.30 5.38 2.65
C SER A 34 11.35 4.40 3.83
N LEU A 35 12.37 3.55 3.85
CA LEU A 35 12.70 2.71 4.99
C LEU A 35 13.52 3.55 5.99
N GLU A 36 12.99 3.77 7.19
CA GLU A 36 13.67 4.55 8.23
C GLU A 36 14.42 3.70 9.25
N GLY A 37 14.09 2.43 9.34
CA GLY A 37 14.79 1.52 10.23
C GLY A 37 14.27 0.09 10.17
N ILE A 38 15.15 -0.80 10.58
CA ILE A 38 14.88 -2.22 10.79
C ILE A 38 15.24 -2.54 12.23
N LYS A 39 14.31 -3.12 12.97
CA LYS A 39 14.54 -3.66 14.30
C LYS A 39 14.42 -5.17 14.26
N THR A 40 15.46 -5.86 14.65
CA THR A 40 15.50 -7.32 14.72
C THR A 40 15.20 -7.81 16.12
N PHE A 41 14.58 -8.96 16.24
CA PHE A 41 14.18 -9.59 17.51
C PHE A 41 14.88 -10.94 17.74
N GLU A 42 15.30 -11.59 16.68
CA GLU A 42 16.09 -12.83 16.72
C GLU A 42 17.42 -12.62 15.99
N ASP A 43 18.49 -13.23 16.49
CA ASP A 43 19.83 -13.09 15.88
C ASP A 43 20.13 -14.19 14.84
N TYR A 44 19.38 -15.30 14.87
CA TYR A 44 19.62 -16.43 13.98
C TYR A 44 18.75 -16.36 12.72
N GLY A 45 19.41 -16.40 11.56
CA GLY A 45 18.74 -16.43 10.26
C GLY A 45 18.02 -15.12 9.88
N ILE A 46 18.46 -13.98 10.43
CA ILE A 46 17.87 -12.67 10.14
C ILE A 46 17.96 -12.35 8.66
N ASP A 47 19.13 -12.46 8.05
CA ASP A 47 19.34 -12.07 6.66
C ASP A 47 18.47 -12.91 5.72
N GLU A 48 18.46 -14.24 5.88
CA GLU A 48 17.57 -15.11 5.10
C GLU A 48 16.10 -14.78 5.33
N SER A 49 15.70 -14.47 6.57
CA SER A 49 14.32 -14.14 6.89
C SER A 49 13.91 -12.79 6.32
N LEU A 50 14.79 -11.79 6.31
CA LEU A 50 14.57 -10.50 5.65
C LEU A 50 14.38 -10.68 4.16
N LEU A 51 15.23 -11.48 3.50
CA LEU A 51 15.08 -11.80 2.08
C LEU A 51 13.75 -12.51 1.77
N CYS A 52 13.29 -13.41 2.66
CA CYS A 52 11.97 -14.02 2.53
C CYS A 52 10.86 -12.96 2.60
N GLY A 53 10.93 -12.04 3.55
CA GLY A 53 9.95 -10.96 3.67
C GLY A 53 9.92 -10.05 2.44
N ILE A 54 11.10 -9.68 1.92
CA ILE A 54 11.23 -8.87 0.72
C ILE A 54 10.71 -9.62 -0.51
N ALA A 55 10.98 -10.93 -0.63
CA ALA A 55 10.46 -11.75 -1.72
C ALA A 55 8.92 -11.77 -1.74
N ILE A 56 8.28 -11.92 -0.57
CA ILE A 56 6.82 -11.85 -0.43
C ILE A 56 6.28 -10.48 -0.85
N LEU A 57 6.92 -9.39 -0.42
CA LEU A 57 6.53 -8.03 -0.80
C LEU A 57 6.62 -7.80 -2.31
N LYS A 58 7.71 -8.29 -2.96
CA LYS A 58 7.91 -8.18 -4.41
C LYS A 58 6.91 -9.03 -5.20
N GLU A 59 6.67 -10.27 -4.79
CA GLU A 59 5.68 -11.15 -5.42
C GLU A 59 4.27 -10.56 -5.34
N ALA A 60 3.94 -9.96 -4.20
CA ALA A 60 2.67 -9.26 -4.00
C ALA A 60 2.58 -7.91 -4.73
N GLN A 61 3.63 -7.47 -5.41
CA GLN A 61 3.73 -6.14 -6.03
C GLN A 61 3.42 -5.01 -5.02
N ASN A 62 3.81 -5.21 -3.75
CA ASN A 62 3.60 -4.22 -2.72
C ASN A 62 4.64 -3.10 -2.85
N PRO A 63 4.24 -1.82 -2.89
CA PRO A 63 5.16 -0.69 -3.06
C PRO A 63 6.26 -0.58 -2.00
N ILE A 64 6.02 -1.09 -0.80
CA ILE A 64 7.02 -1.13 0.27
C ILE A 64 8.28 -1.88 -0.15
N ALA A 65 8.16 -2.87 -1.06
CA ALA A 65 9.31 -3.64 -1.56
C ALA A 65 10.43 -2.75 -2.10
N ASN A 66 10.08 -1.64 -2.76
CA ASN A 66 11.04 -0.71 -3.34
C ASN A 66 11.92 -0.02 -2.29
N ALA A 67 11.39 0.18 -1.08
CA ALA A 67 12.14 0.75 0.03
C ALA A 67 13.30 -0.16 0.51
N PHE A 68 13.30 -1.43 0.11
CA PHE A 68 14.35 -2.40 0.42
C PHE A 68 15.35 -2.63 -0.71
N ASP A 69 15.22 -1.96 -1.86
CA ASP A 69 16.10 -2.20 -3.00
C ASP A 69 17.58 -1.96 -2.69
N SER A 70 17.90 -0.97 -1.84
CA SER A 70 19.27 -0.74 -1.38
C SER A 70 19.78 -1.89 -0.50
N VAL A 71 18.94 -2.45 0.36
CA VAL A 71 19.26 -3.58 1.23
C VAL A 71 19.53 -4.82 0.39
N VAL A 72 18.72 -5.09 -0.62
CA VAL A 72 18.89 -6.21 -1.55
C VAL A 72 20.14 -6.03 -2.41
N ALA A 73 20.44 -4.81 -2.85
CA ALA A 73 21.62 -4.54 -3.68
C ALA A 73 22.96 -4.74 -2.92
N GLU A 74 22.94 -4.59 -1.61
CA GLU A 74 24.12 -4.86 -0.75
C GLU A 74 24.32 -6.34 -0.44
N THR A 75 23.29 -7.15 -0.65
CA THR A 75 23.40 -8.62 -0.47
C THR A 75 23.73 -9.25 -1.82
N GLU A 76 24.74 -10.12 -1.87
CA GLU A 76 25.06 -10.93 -3.07
C GLU A 76 24.07 -12.10 -3.25
N GLU A 77 23.07 -12.21 -2.37
CA GLU A 77 22.11 -13.30 -2.34
C GLU A 77 20.92 -13.04 -3.26
N THR A 78 20.44 -14.10 -3.91
CA THR A 78 19.20 -14.04 -4.71
C THR A 78 17.99 -14.19 -3.81
N LEU A 79 16.91 -13.46 -4.14
CA LEU A 79 15.63 -13.61 -3.44
C LEU A 79 15.11 -15.05 -3.59
N PRO A 80 14.59 -15.66 -2.51
CA PRO A 80 14.01 -17.00 -2.57
C PRO A 80 12.74 -17.02 -3.43
N GLU A 81 12.47 -18.17 -4.05
CA GLU A 81 11.23 -18.40 -4.81
C GLU A 81 10.03 -18.47 -3.87
N VAL A 82 8.99 -17.74 -4.21
CA VAL A 82 7.74 -17.67 -3.44
C VAL A 82 6.76 -18.70 -4.01
N GLU A 83 6.28 -19.61 -3.17
CA GLU A 83 5.31 -20.65 -3.56
C GLU A 83 3.90 -20.08 -3.75
N SER A 84 3.48 -19.21 -2.84
CA SER A 84 2.19 -18.53 -2.90
C SER A 84 2.13 -17.33 -1.97
N VAL A 85 1.25 -16.37 -2.30
CA VAL A 85 0.94 -15.19 -1.47
C VAL A 85 -0.56 -15.05 -1.33
N LEU A 86 -1.01 -14.78 -0.12
CA LEU A 86 -2.38 -14.44 0.22
C LEU A 86 -2.42 -13.01 0.78
N TYR A 87 -3.32 -12.20 0.25
CA TYR A 87 -3.62 -10.88 0.80
C TYR A 87 -4.60 -11.00 1.96
N GLU A 88 -4.26 -10.34 3.04
CA GLU A 88 -5.16 -10.08 4.16
C GLU A 88 -5.42 -8.58 4.16
N ASP A 89 -6.60 -8.18 3.67
CA ASP A 89 -6.96 -6.78 3.47
C ASP A 89 -6.73 -5.94 4.73
N GLU A 90 -6.07 -4.80 4.55
CA GLU A 90 -5.73 -3.81 5.57
C GLU A 90 -4.77 -4.30 6.68
N ILE A 91 -4.35 -5.57 6.68
CA ILE A 91 -3.50 -6.09 7.75
C ILE A 91 -2.17 -6.68 7.29
N GLY A 92 -2.07 -7.18 6.05
CA GLY A 92 -0.78 -7.64 5.52
C GLY A 92 -0.84 -8.79 4.53
N LEU A 93 0.28 -9.51 4.43
CA LEU A 93 0.54 -10.58 3.49
C LEU A 93 0.92 -11.86 4.24
N VAL A 94 0.43 -12.98 3.74
CA VAL A 94 0.82 -14.32 4.18
C VAL A 94 1.44 -15.03 2.99
N GLY A 95 2.70 -15.41 3.08
CA GLY A 95 3.38 -16.13 2.02
C GLY A 95 3.97 -17.45 2.48
N TRP A 96 4.32 -18.29 1.50
CA TRP A 96 5.01 -19.56 1.73
C TRP A 96 6.28 -19.62 0.90
N ILE A 97 7.37 -19.96 1.56
CA ILE A 97 8.71 -20.15 0.98
C ILE A 97 9.29 -21.41 1.61
N LYS A 98 9.69 -22.40 0.79
CA LYS A 98 10.19 -23.70 1.26
C LYS A 98 9.26 -24.36 2.28
N SER A 99 7.94 -24.27 2.05
CA SER A 99 6.88 -24.76 2.94
C SER A 99 6.85 -24.10 4.33
N GLU A 100 7.59 -23.03 4.55
CA GLU A 100 7.51 -22.21 5.75
C GLU A 100 6.59 -21.02 5.53
N ARG A 101 5.77 -20.71 6.54
CA ARG A 101 4.89 -19.55 6.51
C ARG A 101 5.65 -18.29 6.90
N ILE A 102 5.56 -17.28 6.04
CA ILE A 102 6.09 -15.95 6.24
C ILE A 102 4.93 -14.98 6.37
N LEU A 103 4.94 -14.15 7.40
CA LEU A 103 3.95 -13.08 7.59
C LEU A 103 4.66 -11.73 7.48
N VAL A 104 4.08 -10.83 6.68
CA VAL A 104 4.56 -9.46 6.53
C VAL A 104 3.36 -8.53 6.69
N GLY A 105 3.29 -7.76 7.77
CA GLY A 105 2.11 -6.92 7.99
C GLY A 105 2.04 -6.26 9.36
N SER A 106 0.84 -5.80 9.69
CA SER A 106 0.54 -5.09 10.93
C SER A 106 0.53 -6.01 12.15
N ARG A 107 0.45 -5.39 13.33
CA ARG A 107 0.18 -6.09 14.60
C ARG A 107 -1.02 -7.04 14.50
N THR A 108 -2.11 -6.58 13.88
CA THR A 108 -3.34 -7.37 13.73
C THR A 108 -3.12 -8.66 12.95
N LEU A 109 -2.25 -8.64 11.92
CA LEU A 109 -1.86 -9.86 11.23
C LEU A 109 -1.11 -10.82 12.15
N MET A 110 -0.16 -10.32 12.93
CA MET A 110 0.63 -11.13 13.86
C MET A 110 -0.27 -11.80 14.92
N GLU A 111 -1.17 -11.02 15.53
CA GLU A 111 -2.15 -11.51 16.50
C GLU A 111 -3.10 -12.55 15.91
N LYS A 112 -3.60 -12.33 14.69
CA LYS A 112 -4.45 -13.30 13.95
C LYS A 112 -3.77 -14.66 13.80
N TYR A 113 -2.47 -14.67 13.61
CA TYR A 113 -1.67 -15.89 13.45
C TYR A 113 -0.92 -16.33 14.71
N SER A 114 -1.27 -15.74 15.87
CA SER A 114 -0.72 -16.08 17.18
C SER A 114 0.79 -15.89 17.29
N VAL A 115 1.31 -14.86 16.62
CA VAL A 115 2.71 -14.42 16.76
C VAL A 115 2.79 -13.33 17.83
N GLU A 116 3.62 -13.55 18.84
CA GLU A 116 3.85 -12.55 19.88
C GLU A 116 4.60 -11.33 19.32
N VAL A 117 4.09 -10.13 19.59
CA VAL A 117 4.70 -8.85 19.22
C VAL A 117 4.91 -7.97 20.45
N PRO A 118 5.85 -7.01 20.40
CA PRO A 118 6.04 -6.05 21.50
C PRO A 118 4.73 -5.34 21.88
N ASN A 119 4.66 -4.77 23.08
CA ASN A 119 3.49 -4.03 23.50
C ASN A 119 3.22 -2.79 22.63
N MET A 120 1.99 -2.27 22.68
CA MET A 120 1.56 -1.16 21.84
C MET A 120 2.36 0.13 22.11
N GLU A 121 2.75 0.38 23.37
CA GLU A 121 3.59 1.51 23.75
C GLU A 121 4.98 1.50 23.05
N TYR A 122 5.48 0.31 22.77
CA TYR A 122 6.73 0.17 22.02
C TYR A 122 6.54 0.58 20.55
N GLU A 123 5.44 0.17 19.94
CA GLU A 123 5.10 0.50 18.54
C GLU A 123 4.81 1.99 18.38
N GLU A 124 4.08 2.61 19.31
CA GLU A 124 3.72 4.03 19.29
C GLU A 124 4.93 4.96 19.19
N LYS A 125 6.09 4.55 19.69
CA LYS A 125 7.34 5.31 19.56
C LYS A 125 7.79 5.49 18.12
N TYR A 126 7.35 4.60 17.25
CA TYR A 126 7.74 4.58 15.83
C TYR A 126 6.62 5.07 14.91
N THR A 127 5.36 5.10 15.33
CA THR A 127 4.19 5.44 14.50
C THR A 127 3.84 6.92 14.53
N SER A 128 4.79 7.82 14.25
CA SER A 128 4.55 9.26 14.19
C SER A 128 4.91 9.84 12.81
N GLN A 129 4.30 10.97 12.45
CA GLN A 129 4.68 11.73 11.24
C GLN A 129 4.65 10.91 9.93
N GLY A 130 3.57 10.13 9.71
CA GLY A 130 3.44 9.31 8.50
C GLY A 130 4.23 8.00 8.51
N ARG A 131 4.82 7.65 9.64
CA ARG A 131 5.50 6.37 9.80
C ARG A 131 4.51 5.26 10.03
N GLN A 132 4.81 4.11 9.46
CA GLN A 132 4.08 2.85 9.63
C GLN A 132 5.02 1.77 10.12
N VAL A 133 4.50 0.88 10.95
CA VAL A 133 5.23 -0.28 11.46
C VAL A 133 4.72 -1.53 10.78
N THR A 134 5.64 -2.28 10.20
CA THR A 134 5.39 -3.58 9.58
C THR A 134 6.20 -4.64 10.31
N TYR A 135 5.57 -5.71 10.72
CA TYR A 135 6.23 -6.86 11.32
C TYR A 135 6.52 -7.94 10.28
N LEU A 136 7.63 -8.63 10.47
CA LEU A 136 8.02 -9.83 9.75
C LEU A 136 8.07 -11.00 10.72
N SER A 137 7.36 -12.07 10.39
CA SER A 137 7.42 -13.33 11.11
C SER A 137 7.76 -14.48 10.14
N ARG A 138 8.56 -15.43 10.60
CA ARG A 138 8.89 -16.67 9.90
C ARG A 138 8.60 -17.85 10.80
N ALA A 139 7.90 -18.86 10.28
CA ALA A 139 7.55 -20.08 11.01
C ALA A 139 6.94 -19.82 12.41
N GLY A 140 6.13 -18.76 12.53
CA GLY A 140 5.45 -18.40 13.78
C GLY A 140 6.30 -17.63 14.80
N ARG A 141 7.52 -17.22 14.46
CA ARG A 141 8.39 -16.41 15.30
C ARG A 141 8.53 -15.00 14.74
N LEU A 142 8.50 -14.00 15.59
CA LEU A 142 8.78 -12.63 15.20
C LEU A 142 10.27 -12.45 14.91
N VAL A 143 10.61 -12.04 13.70
CA VAL A 143 11.98 -11.85 13.24
C VAL A 143 12.40 -10.40 13.28
N ALA A 144 11.58 -9.54 12.67
CA ALA A 144 11.92 -8.14 12.52
C ALA A 144 10.67 -7.24 12.52
N MET A 145 10.93 -5.96 12.69
CA MET A 145 9.99 -4.86 12.53
C MET A 145 10.63 -3.81 11.62
N PHE A 146 9.91 -3.40 10.61
CA PHE A 146 10.30 -2.32 9.70
C PHE A 146 9.55 -1.06 10.03
N VAL A 147 10.24 0.07 9.96
CA VAL A 147 9.64 1.40 10.08
C VAL A 147 9.75 2.07 8.71
N THR A 148 8.63 2.26 8.05
CA THR A 148 8.53 2.95 6.77
C THR A 148 7.86 4.31 6.97
N ARG A 149 8.27 5.30 6.17
CA ARG A 149 7.65 6.63 6.14
C ARG A 149 6.99 6.84 4.80
N TYR A 150 5.77 7.36 4.83
CA TYR A 150 5.02 7.82 3.68
C TYR A 150 5.03 9.35 3.64
N THR A 151 5.44 9.91 2.51
CA THR A 151 5.53 11.36 2.32
C THR A 151 4.55 11.77 1.22
N PRO A 152 3.49 12.52 1.54
CA PRO A 152 2.53 12.97 0.52
C PRO A 152 3.13 14.05 -0.37
N ASP A 153 2.75 14.06 -1.65
CA ASP A 153 3.05 15.17 -2.52
C ASP A 153 2.24 16.41 -2.11
N ALA A 154 2.91 17.55 -1.98
CA ALA A 154 2.28 18.78 -1.50
C ALA A 154 1.26 19.37 -2.49
N GLN A 155 1.51 19.23 -3.80
CA GLN A 155 0.60 19.72 -4.83
C GLN A 155 -0.64 18.86 -4.89
N LEU A 156 -0.48 17.53 -4.91
CA LEU A 156 -1.60 16.59 -4.89
C LEU A 156 -2.45 16.77 -3.63
N LYS A 157 -1.81 16.96 -2.47
CA LYS A 157 -2.50 17.27 -1.22
C LYS A 157 -3.42 18.49 -1.37
N ALA A 158 -2.91 19.59 -1.91
CA ALA A 158 -3.69 20.81 -2.10
C ALA A 158 -4.87 20.59 -3.09
N GLU A 159 -4.66 19.81 -4.15
CA GLU A 159 -5.72 19.50 -5.11
C GLU A 159 -6.80 18.59 -4.53
N MET A 160 -6.42 17.59 -3.72
CA MET A 160 -7.40 16.73 -3.04
C MET A 160 -8.23 17.51 -2.03
N GLN A 161 -7.63 18.40 -1.24
CA GLN A 161 -8.37 19.28 -0.31
C GLN A 161 -9.34 20.21 -1.05
N ARG A 162 -8.93 20.73 -2.21
CA ARG A 162 -9.82 21.54 -3.05
C ARG A 162 -10.98 20.71 -3.61
N ALA A 163 -10.72 19.49 -4.07
CA ALA A 163 -11.75 18.59 -4.56
C ALA A 163 -12.74 18.21 -3.44
N GLU A 164 -12.23 17.88 -2.24
CA GLU A 164 -13.05 17.61 -1.06
C GLU A 164 -13.97 18.79 -0.69
N THR A 165 -13.43 20.00 -0.72
CA THR A 165 -14.21 21.23 -0.46
C THR A 165 -15.38 21.39 -1.46
N ASN A 166 -15.23 20.85 -2.67
CA ASN A 166 -16.26 20.80 -3.70
C ASN A 166 -17.15 19.54 -3.61
N GLY A 167 -17.07 18.76 -2.53
CA GLY A 167 -17.93 17.61 -2.26
C GLY A 167 -17.48 16.32 -2.94
N ILE A 168 -16.25 16.24 -3.44
CA ILE A 168 -15.69 15.03 -4.04
C ILE A 168 -15.18 14.10 -2.95
N SER A 169 -15.52 12.83 -3.05
CA SER A 169 -14.96 11.73 -2.23
C SER A 169 -13.91 10.94 -3.00
N PHE A 170 -13.05 10.23 -2.28
CA PHE A 170 -11.95 9.48 -2.86
C PHE A 170 -12.10 7.98 -2.59
N LEU A 171 -12.08 7.19 -3.65
CA LEU A 171 -12.01 5.73 -3.61
C LEU A 171 -10.58 5.33 -3.93
N ILE A 172 -9.90 4.66 -3.00
CA ILE A 172 -8.48 4.35 -3.14
C ILE A 172 -8.31 2.85 -3.35
N ARG A 173 -7.71 2.48 -4.47
CA ARG A 173 -7.26 1.10 -4.74
C ARG A 173 -5.83 0.94 -4.25
N THR A 174 -5.55 -0.15 -3.57
CA THR A 174 -4.20 -0.42 -3.07
C THR A 174 -3.91 -1.92 -2.97
N THR A 175 -2.65 -2.27 -3.12
CA THR A 175 -2.05 -3.54 -2.71
C THR A 175 -1.15 -3.36 -1.49
N ASP A 176 -1.06 -2.14 -0.98
CA ASP A 176 -0.30 -1.80 0.21
C ASP A 176 -1.22 -1.77 1.43
N TYR A 177 -1.06 -2.74 2.31
CA TYR A 177 -1.86 -2.87 3.54
C TYR A 177 -1.65 -1.71 4.53
N ASN A 178 -0.56 -0.93 4.41
CA ASN A 178 -0.35 0.27 5.22
C ASN A 178 -1.17 1.46 4.74
N VAL A 179 -1.63 1.45 3.49
CA VAL A 179 -2.49 2.51 2.97
C VAL A 179 -3.91 2.29 3.48
N THR A 180 -4.21 2.89 4.61
CA THR A 180 -5.49 2.86 5.29
C THR A 180 -6.23 4.19 5.18
N ASN A 181 -7.53 4.20 5.49
CA ASN A 181 -8.30 5.45 5.56
C ASN A 181 -7.63 6.46 6.53
N ASP A 182 -7.13 5.98 7.67
CA ASP A 182 -6.47 6.83 8.68
C ASP A 182 -5.16 7.43 8.17
N LEU A 183 -4.31 6.63 7.49
CA LEU A 183 -3.07 7.14 6.93
C LEU A 183 -3.33 8.24 5.90
N VAL A 184 -4.23 7.99 4.95
CA VAL A 184 -4.54 8.95 3.89
C VAL A 184 -5.17 10.21 4.47
N ALA A 185 -6.17 10.07 5.36
CA ALA A 185 -6.81 11.22 6.01
C ALA A 185 -5.78 12.09 6.73
N LYS A 186 -4.87 11.49 7.48
CA LYS A 186 -3.84 12.18 8.25
C LYS A 186 -2.82 12.90 7.37
N LEU A 187 -2.29 12.22 6.34
CA LEU A 187 -1.23 12.76 5.51
C LEU A 187 -1.72 13.82 4.54
N TYR A 188 -2.89 13.61 3.96
CA TYR A 188 -3.51 14.54 3.01
C TYR A 188 -4.37 15.60 3.68
N ASP A 189 -4.57 15.49 5.02
CA ASP A 189 -5.38 16.42 5.82
C ASP A 189 -6.81 16.54 5.27
N LEU A 190 -7.44 15.36 5.11
CA LEU A 190 -8.79 15.19 4.59
C LEU A 190 -9.72 14.65 5.68
N PHE A 191 -11.02 14.87 5.51
CA PHE A 191 -11.98 14.23 6.40
C PHE A 191 -12.03 12.71 6.16
N TYR A 192 -12.01 11.94 7.24
CA TYR A 192 -12.07 10.47 7.17
C TYR A 192 -13.25 9.96 6.33
N ARG A 193 -14.40 10.63 6.40
CA ARG A 193 -15.62 10.28 5.65
C ARG A 193 -15.53 10.48 4.14
N SER A 194 -14.57 11.29 3.70
CA SER A 194 -14.37 11.57 2.26
C SER A 194 -13.46 10.53 1.60
N ILE A 195 -12.94 9.57 2.36
CA ILE A 195 -11.98 8.58 1.89
C ILE A 195 -12.56 7.19 2.09
N LYS A 196 -12.37 6.33 1.10
CA LYS A 196 -12.64 4.90 1.20
C LYS A 196 -11.54 4.12 0.51
N VAL A 197 -10.70 3.45 1.30
CA VAL A 197 -9.77 2.44 0.79
C VAL A 197 -10.59 1.19 0.48
N LEU A 198 -10.41 0.67 -0.72
CA LEU A 198 -11.17 -0.48 -1.23
C LEU A 198 -10.48 -1.79 -0.84
N PRO A 199 -11.23 -2.82 -0.44
CA PRO A 199 -10.69 -4.17 -0.32
C PRO A 199 -10.03 -4.62 -1.62
N THR A 200 -8.92 -5.34 -1.53
CA THR A 200 -8.11 -5.76 -2.69
C THR A 200 -8.94 -6.52 -3.74
N GLY A 201 -9.81 -7.42 -3.29
CA GLY A 201 -10.70 -8.15 -4.20
C GLY A 201 -11.64 -7.24 -4.99
N LEU A 202 -12.23 -6.23 -4.36
CA LEU A 202 -13.09 -5.25 -5.05
C LEU A 202 -12.27 -4.36 -5.99
N GLY A 203 -11.08 -3.94 -5.59
CA GLY A 203 -10.17 -3.16 -6.43
C GLY A 203 -9.80 -3.90 -7.72
N ASN A 204 -9.54 -5.20 -7.64
CA ASN A 204 -9.23 -6.04 -8.81
C ASN A 204 -10.43 -6.18 -9.76
N VAL A 205 -11.63 -6.44 -9.22
CA VAL A 205 -12.87 -6.51 -10.04
C VAL A 205 -13.12 -5.20 -10.78
N LEU A 206 -12.91 -4.06 -10.13
CA LEU A 206 -13.07 -2.76 -10.78
C LEU A 206 -12.03 -2.52 -11.86
N ARG A 207 -10.78 -2.95 -11.66
CA ARG A 207 -9.71 -2.86 -12.69
C ARG A 207 -10.04 -3.72 -13.91
N GLU A 208 -10.48 -4.96 -13.72
CA GLU A 208 -10.91 -5.84 -14.80
C GLU A 208 -12.11 -5.25 -15.57
N ALA A 209 -13.04 -4.60 -14.87
CA ALA A 209 -14.16 -3.92 -15.50
C ALA A 209 -13.73 -2.70 -16.33
N GLU A 210 -12.72 -1.94 -15.90
CA GLU A 210 -12.13 -0.84 -16.68
C GLU A 210 -11.48 -1.35 -17.96
N ASP A 211 -10.72 -2.45 -17.87
CA ASP A 211 -10.02 -3.06 -19.02
C ASP A 211 -11.00 -3.67 -20.03
N THR A 212 -12.22 -4.05 -19.60
CA THR A 212 -13.26 -4.65 -20.45
C THR A 212 -14.25 -3.65 -21.03
N VAL A 213 -14.18 -2.36 -20.67
CA VAL A 213 -15.00 -1.33 -21.29
C VAL A 213 -14.58 -1.19 -22.76
N GLU A 214 -15.30 -1.90 -23.63
CA GLU A 214 -15.17 -1.70 -25.06
C GLU A 214 -15.40 -0.22 -25.41
N GLU A 215 -14.65 0.33 -26.35
CA GLU A 215 -14.76 1.70 -26.89
C GLU A 215 -16.10 1.99 -27.57
N THR A 216 -17.20 1.49 -27.03
CA THR A 216 -18.54 1.67 -27.57
C THR A 216 -19.16 3.02 -27.22
N SER A 217 -18.62 3.73 -26.23
CA SER A 217 -19.03 5.10 -25.95
C SER A 217 -18.13 6.09 -26.68
N ARG A 218 -18.72 6.99 -27.43
CA ARG A 218 -18.01 8.08 -28.12
C ARG A 218 -17.45 9.16 -27.16
N SER A 219 -17.47 8.90 -25.88
CA SER A 219 -17.05 9.82 -24.82
C SER A 219 -16.05 9.12 -23.91
N TYR A 220 -14.83 9.58 -23.87
CA TYR A 220 -13.79 9.03 -22.99
C TYR A 220 -12.94 10.17 -22.41
N LEU A 221 -12.39 9.90 -21.24
CA LEU A 221 -11.40 10.74 -20.59
C LEU A 221 -10.02 10.20 -20.94
N ILE A 222 -9.17 11.02 -21.53
CA ILE A 222 -7.76 10.71 -21.75
C ILE A 222 -6.97 11.50 -20.72
N THR A 223 -6.23 10.80 -19.88
CA THR A 223 -5.27 11.40 -18.94
C THR A 223 -3.87 10.97 -19.36
N ASN A 224 -2.96 11.91 -19.43
CA ASN A 224 -1.53 11.61 -19.49
C ASN A 224 -1.08 11.45 -18.04
N GLY A 225 -0.79 10.21 -17.65
CA GLY A 225 -0.20 9.90 -16.35
C GLY A 225 1.22 10.45 -16.22
#